data_207aa18100e308f2b8cc8adcf41d7e19
#
_entry.id   207aa18100e308f2b8cc8adcf41d7e19
#
_cell.length_a   1.000
_cell.length_b   1.000
_cell.length_c   1.000
_cell.angle_alpha   90.00
_cell.angle_beta   90.00
_cell.angle_gamma   90.00
#
_symmetry.space_group_name_H-M   'P 1'
#
loop_
_entity.id
_entity.type
_entity.pdbx_description
1 polymer ?
#
loop_
_entity_poly.entity_id
_entity_poly.type
_entity_poly.pdbx_seq_one_letter_code
_entity_poly.pdbx_strand_id
1 'polypeptide(L)'
;MIVAIDGPAAAGKGTLARRIAGHFDFAFLDTGRLYRAVGYLVLEKGGEPKNEADAVKAAQTLDPGALETVDLHTETVADAASKVAAIPAVRQVLLDFQRDFAANPPGGKAGAVLDGRDIGSVVCPDADMKLFITARPEIRAERRHKELQEKGLESTYPAVLAEIEARDERDRTRKVSPLQAGDAREIDTSDKTPDAVFDEVRAIIEDLAA
;
A
#
# COMPACT_ATOMS: atom_id res chain seq x y z
N MET A 1 -4.18 -14.34 12.97
CA MET A 1 -2.82 -13.87 12.62
C MET A 1 -2.90 -12.61 11.78
N ILE A 2 -2.10 -11.59 12.11
CA ILE A 2 -2.02 -10.33 11.35
C ILE A 2 -0.64 -10.24 10.70
N VAL A 3 -0.61 -10.11 9.36
CA VAL A 3 0.62 -9.92 8.58
C VAL A 3 0.63 -8.49 8.04
N ALA A 4 1.55 -7.67 8.52
CA ALA A 4 1.78 -6.30 8.08
C ALA A 4 2.87 -6.27 7.00
N ILE A 5 2.56 -5.71 5.83
CA ILE A 5 3.50 -5.61 4.70
C ILE A 5 3.66 -4.14 4.32
N ASP A 6 4.81 -3.57 4.63
CA ASP A 6 5.16 -2.18 4.32
C ASP A 6 6.28 -2.09 3.27
N GLY A 7 6.51 -0.91 2.74
CA GLY A 7 7.59 -0.64 1.79
C GLY A 7 7.21 0.33 0.67
N PRO A 8 8.17 0.78 -0.15
CA PRO A 8 7.97 1.80 -1.18
C PRO A 8 7.06 1.33 -2.33
N ALA A 9 6.67 2.27 -3.19
CA ALA A 9 5.89 1.97 -4.38
C ALA A 9 6.65 1.03 -5.34
N ALA A 10 5.91 0.18 -6.07
CA ALA A 10 6.45 -0.76 -7.07
C ALA A 10 7.48 -1.79 -6.56
N ALA A 11 7.60 -1.99 -5.23
CA ALA A 11 8.48 -3.02 -4.63
C ALA A 11 7.90 -4.46 -4.72
N GLY A 12 6.70 -4.65 -5.27
CA GLY A 12 6.07 -5.97 -5.39
C GLY A 12 5.15 -6.38 -4.23
N LYS A 13 4.94 -5.49 -3.24
CA LYS A 13 4.13 -5.77 -2.04
C LYS A 13 2.74 -6.32 -2.33
N GLY A 14 1.95 -5.63 -3.17
CA GLY A 14 0.57 -6.01 -3.44
C GLY A 14 0.43 -7.39 -4.09
N THR A 15 1.38 -7.79 -4.95
CA THR A 15 1.44 -9.13 -5.53
C THR A 15 1.74 -10.17 -4.45
N LEU A 16 2.76 -9.92 -3.63
CA LEU A 16 3.13 -10.77 -2.51
C LEU A 16 1.98 -10.91 -1.51
N ALA A 17 1.40 -9.80 -1.07
CA ALA A 17 0.33 -9.77 -0.08
C ALA A 17 -0.90 -10.57 -0.51
N ARG A 18 -1.34 -10.43 -1.77
CA ARG A 18 -2.45 -11.24 -2.31
C ARG A 18 -2.11 -12.72 -2.36
N ARG A 19 -0.88 -13.08 -2.75
CA ARG A 19 -0.44 -14.49 -2.80
C ARG A 19 -0.40 -15.11 -1.39
N ILE A 20 0.11 -14.38 -0.41
CA ILE A 20 0.15 -14.81 1.00
C ILE A 20 -1.29 -14.96 1.53
N ALA A 21 -2.14 -13.97 1.33
CA ALA A 21 -3.54 -14.03 1.75
C ALA A 21 -4.28 -15.23 1.12
N GLY A 22 -4.08 -15.47 -0.18
CA GLY A 22 -4.68 -16.62 -0.86
C GLY A 22 -4.15 -17.97 -0.37
N HIS A 23 -2.84 -18.07 -0.07
CA HIS A 23 -2.22 -19.32 0.39
C HIS A 23 -2.67 -19.72 1.80
N PHE A 24 -2.75 -18.76 2.73
CA PHE A 24 -3.14 -19.02 4.12
C PHE A 24 -4.63 -18.85 4.38
N ASP A 25 -5.42 -18.56 3.36
CA ASP A 25 -6.85 -18.24 3.47
C ASP A 25 -7.12 -17.05 4.42
N PHE A 26 -6.28 -16.02 4.35
CA PHE A 26 -6.43 -14.79 5.11
C PHE A 26 -7.21 -13.73 4.33
N ALA A 27 -7.82 -12.78 5.05
CA ALA A 27 -8.39 -11.58 4.44
C ALA A 27 -7.27 -10.66 3.94
N PHE A 28 -7.51 -9.93 2.83
CA PHE A 28 -6.53 -9.03 2.24
C PHE A 28 -7.05 -7.60 2.18
N LEU A 29 -6.25 -6.64 2.65
CA LEU A 29 -6.52 -5.21 2.54
C LEU A 29 -5.36 -4.47 1.86
N ASP A 30 -5.59 -3.97 0.64
CA ASP A 30 -4.73 -2.94 0.00
C ASP A 30 -5.09 -1.57 0.59
N THR A 31 -4.37 -1.13 1.63
CA THR A 31 -4.65 0.18 2.25
C THR A 31 -4.34 1.34 1.30
N GLY A 32 -3.41 1.16 0.36
CA GLY A 32 -3.15 2.12 -0.70
C GLY A 32 -4.40 2.37 -1.57
N ARG A 33 -5.29 1.39 -1.73
CA ARG A 33 -6.56 1.56 -2.42
C ARG A 33 -7.49 2.53 -1.68
N LEU A 34 -7.49 2.54 -0.34
CA LEU A 34 -8.29 3.50 0.44
C LEU A 34 -7.83 4.93 0.17
N TYR A 35 -6.53 5.19 0.20
CA TYR A 35 -5.99 6.52 -0.11
C TYR A 35 -6.21 6.90 -1.58
N ARG A 36 -6.13 5.96 -2.51
CA ARG A 36 -6.48 6.20 -3.92
C ARG A 36 -7.96 6.56 -4.08
N ALA A 37 -8.84 5.87 -3.35
CA ALA A 37 -10.26 6.17 -3.33
C ALA A 37 -10.55 7.59 -2.78
N VAL A 38 -9.90 7.99 -1.69
CA VAL A 38 -10.00 9.36 -1.17
C VAL A 38 -9.50 10.38 -2.20
N GLY A 39 -8.31 10.14 -2.79
CA GLY A 39 -7.76 11.02 -3.83
C GLY A 39 -8.67 11.15 -5.04
N TYR A 40 -9.23 10.05 -5.51
CA TYR A 40 -10.21 10.02 -6.60
C TYR A 40 -11.46 10.86 -6.27
N LEU A 41 -12.06 10.66 -5.08
CA LEU A 41 -13.25 11.40 -4.65
C LEU A 41 -13.01 12.92 -4.52
N VAL A 42 -11.81 13.32 -4.11
CA VAL A 42 -11.44 14.75 -4.10
C VAL A 42 -11.41 15.30 -5.52
N LEU A 43 -10.75 14.60 -6.44
CA LEU A 43 -10.63 15.04 -7.84
C LEU A 43 -11.99 15.04 -8.56
N GLU A 44 -12.81 14.02 -8.36
CA GLU A 44 -14.15 13.90 -8.94
C GLU A 44 -15.04 15.09 -8.54
N LYS A 45 -14.92 15.57 -7.31
CA LYS A 45 -15.66 16.74 -6.80
C LYS A 45 -15.01 18.09 -7.15
N GLY A 46 -13.94 18.09 -7.96
CA GLY A 46 -13.22 19.29 -8.35
C GLY A 46 -12.42 19.94 -7.20
N GLY A 47 -12.14 19.18 -6.13
CA GLY A 47 -11.35 19.64 -4.99
C GLY A 47 -9.84 19.51 -5.20
N GLU A 48 -9.06 20.00 -4.23
CA GLU A 48 -7.60 19.96 -4.25
C GLU A 48 -7.07 18.91 -3.26
N PRO A 49 -6.31 17.88 -3.71
CA PRO A 49 -5.82 16.81 -2.83
C PRO A 49 -4.92 17.25 -1.67
N LYS A 50 -4.35 18.45 -1.71
CA LYS A 50 -3.59 19.06 -0.61
C LYS A 50 -4.46 19.84 0.36
N ASN A 51 -5.72 20.14 -0.01
CA ASN A 51 -6.66 20.82 0.88
C ASN A 51 -7.18 19.82 1.92
N GLU A 52 -6.89 20.10 3.19
CA GLU A 52 -7.28 19.20 4.29
C GLU A 52 -8.80 19.02 4.38
N ALA A 53 -9.59 20.10 4.23
CA ALA A 53 -11.06 20.02 4.34
C ALA A 53 -11.66 19.14 3.23
N ASP A 54 -11.21 19.27 1.99
CA ASP A 54 -11.65 18.46 0.85
C ASP A 54 -11.29 16.99 1.07
N ALA A 55 -10.05 16.72 1.47
CA ALA A 55 -9.53 15.38 1.68
C ALA A 55 -10.19 14.67 2.87
N VAL A 56 -10.39 15.35 3.99
CA VAL A 56 -11.07 14.79 5.17
C VAL A 56 -12.55 14.50 4.85
N LYS A 57 -13.23 15.43 4.18
CA LYS A 57 -14.62 15.20 3.74
C LYS A 57 -14.74 13.99 2.82
N ALA A 58 -13.81 13.83 1.87
CA ALA A 58 -13.78 12.66 1.00
C ALA A 58 -13.53 11.36 1.79
N ALA A 59 -12.60 11.37 2.76
CA ALA A 59 -12.31 10.21 3.61
C ALA A 59 -13.51 9.81 4.49
N GLN A 60 -14.21 10.78 5.08
CA GLN A 60 -15.39 10.54 5.93
C GLN A 60 -16.60 9.99 5.15
N THR A 61 -16.68 10.29 3.85
CA THR A 61 -17.78 9.83 2.98
C THR A 61 -17.39 8.63 2.12
N LEU A 62 -16.20 8.07 2.34
CA LEU A 62 -15.71 6.92 1.58
C LEU A 62 -16.55 5.68 1.89
N ASP A 63 -17.14 5.11 0.85
CA ASP A 63 -17.64 3.74 0.84
C ASP A 63 -16.68 2.88 -0.02
N PRO A 64 -15.86 2.02 0.59
CA PRO A 64 -14.92 1.20 -0.16
C PRO A 64 -15.59 0.28 -1.19
N GLY A 65 -16.81 -0.19 -0.93
CA GLY A 65 -17.60 -1.04 -1.83
C GLY A 65 -18.09 -0.29 -3.07
N ALA A 66 -18.46 0.98 -2.92
CA ALA A 66 -18.96 1.78 -4.05
C ALA A 66 -17.94 2.04 -5.16
N LEU A 67 -16.65 1.86 -4.88
CA LEU A 67 -15.55 2.12 -5.80
C LEU A 67 -14.89 0.86 -6.37
N GLU A 68 -15.50 -0.31 -6.21
CA GLU A 68 -14.93 -1.58 -6.71
C GLU A 68 -14.72 -1.58 -8.23
N THR A 69 -15.60 -0.94 -8.98
CA THR A 69 -15.58 -0.88 -10.44
C THR A 69 -14.77 0.31 -10.99
N VAL A 70 -14.30 1.22 -10.15
CA VAL A 70 -13.55 2.41 -10.58
C VAL A 70 -12.08 2.06 -10.74
N ASP A 71 -11.49 2.48 -11.88
CA ASP A 71 -10.04 2.37 -12.07
C ASP A 71 -9.30 3.43 -11.24
N LEU A 72 -8.79 3.00 -10.09
CA LEU A 72 -8.00 3.82 -9.18
C LEU A 72 -6.49 3.76 -9.46
N HIS A 73 -6.06 3.16 -10.58
CA HIS A 73 -4.64 2.94 -10.87
C HIS A 73 -4.02 3.95 -11.84
N THR A 74 -4.73 5.03 -12.17
CA THR A 74 -4.18 6.13 -12.99
C THR A 74 -3.09 6.90 -12.22
N GLU A 75 -2.13 7.47 -12.94
CA GLU A 75 -1.05 8.30 -12.34
C GLU A 75 -1.63 9.51 -11.57
N THR A 76 -2.66 10.16 -12.13
CA THR A 76 -3.33 11.29 -11.46
C THR A 76 -3.90 10.90 -10.11
N VAL A 77 -4.58 9.74 -10.03
CA VAL A 77 -5.13 9.22 -8.76
C VAL A 77 -4.01 8.77 -7.83
N ALA A 78 -2.93 8.19 -8.34
CA ALA A 78 -1.79 7.78 -7.52
C ALA A 78 -1.05 8.98 -6.89
N ASP A 79 -0.91 10.09 -7.62
CA ASP A 79 -0.34 11.33 -7.08
C ASP A 79 -1.28 11.98 -6.05
N ALA A 80 -2.58 12.05 -6.35
CA ALA A 80 -3.60 12.53 -5.40
C ALA A 80 -3.59 11.70 -4.11
N ALA A 81 -3.51 10.36 -4.21
CA ALA A 81 -3.41 9.47 -3.07
C ALA A 81 -2.19 9.76 -2.17
N SER A 82 -1.03 10.03 -2.78
CA SER A 82 0.19 10.39 -2.04
C SER A 82 0.04 11.74 -1.31
N LYS A 83 -0.67 12.70 -1.91
CA LYS A 83 -0.96 14.00 -1.31
C LYS A 83 -1.93 13.89 -0.14
N VAL A 84 -3.08 13.22 -0.30
CA VAL A 84 -4.06 13.04 0.80
C VAL A 84 -3.49 12.18 1.94
N ALA A 85 -2.63 11.21 1.64
CA ALA A 85 -1.98 10.36 2.64
C ALA A 85 -0.96 11.12 3.52
N ALA A 86 -0.51 12.32 3.11
CA ALA A 86 0.33 13.19 3.91
C ALA A 86 -0.47 14.02 4.95
N ILE A 87 -1.81 14.03 4.86
CA ILE A 87 -2.69 14.79 5.76
C ILE A 87 -3.02 13.95 6.99
N PRO A 88 -2.61 14.37 8.21
CA PRO A 88 -2.82 13.59 9.44
C PRO A 88 -4.29 13.26 9.71
N ALA A 89 -5.18 14.22 9.48
CA ALA A 89 -6.63 14.04 9.72
C ALA A 89 -7.25 12.98 8.79
N VAL A 90 -6.81 12.88 7.53
CA VAL A 90 -7.23 11.80 6.62
C VAL A 90 -6.79 10.43 7.15
N ARG A 91 -5.54 10.34 7.62
CA ARG A 91 -5.01 9.10 8.19
C ARG A 91 -5.81 8.65 9.42
N GLN A 92 -6.17 9.60 10.28
CA GLN A 92 -6.97 9.30 11.47
C GLN A 92 -8.35 8.73 11.10
N VAL A 93 -9.03 9.30 10.10
CA VAL A 93 -10.33 8.80 9.61
C VAL A 93 -10.24 7.36 9.10
N LEU A 94 -9.15 7.01 8.39
CA LEU A 94 -8.98 5.68 7.81
C LEU A 94 -8.40 4.64 8.79
N LEU A 95 -7.85 5.07 9.93
CA LEU A 95 -7.13 4.20 10.86
C LEU A 95 -8.06 3.17 11.50
N ASP A 96 -9.23 3.60 11.96
CA ASP A 96 -10.17 2.73 12.66
C ASP A 96 -10.68 1.61 11.74
N PHE A 97 -10.99 1.93 10.48
CA PHE A 97 -11.37 0.94 9.48
C PHE A 97 -10.26 -0.11 9.25
N GLN A 98 -9.01 0.32 9.13
CA GLN A 98 -7.89 -0.59 8.91
C GLN A 98 -7.66 -1.51 10.11
N ARG A 99 -7.76 -0.96 11.32
CA ARG A 99 -7.63 -1.72 12.57
C ARG A 99 -8.77 -2.72 12.78
N ASP A 100 -10.00 -2.30 12.49
CA ASP A 100 -11.15 -3.20 12.57
C ASP A 100 -11.02 -4.35 11.58
N PHE A 101 -10.62 -4.07 10.33
CA PHE A 101 -10.34 -5.11 9.34
C PHE A 101 -9.29 -6.13 9.80
N ALA A 102 -8.23 -5.66 10.46
CA ALA A 102 -7.17 -6.54 10.97
C ALA A 102 -7.63 -7.39 12.15
N ALA A 103 -8.40 -6.79 13.08
CA ALA A 103 -8.90 -7.45 14.28
C ALA A 103 -10.07 -8.40 13.99
N ASN A 104 -10.92 -8.05 13.02
CA ASN A 104 -12.14 -8.77 12.63
C ASN A 104 -12.10 -9.11 11.13
N PRO A 105 -11.23 -10.03 10.69
CA PRO A 105 -11.07 -10.33 9.27
C PRO A 105 -12.42 -10.72 8.62
N PRO A 106 -12.83 -10.06 7.52
CA PRO A 106 -14.10 -10.34 6.87
C PRO A 106 -14.18 -11.79 6.37
N GLY A 107 -15.41 -12.32 6.29
CA GLY A 107 -15.66 -13.70 5.86
C GLY A 107 -15.26 -14.77 6.87
N GLY A 108 -15.03 -14.41 8.15
CA GLY A 108 -14.63 -15.35 9.20
C GLY A 108 -13.23 -15.95 9.00
N LYS A 109 -12.36 -15.26 8.25
CA LYS A 109 -10.99 -15.69 8.00
C LYS A 109 -10.16 -15.75 9.27
N ALA A 110 -9.19 -16.68 9.35
CA ALA A 110 -8.33 -16.87 10.52
C ALA A 110 -7.24 -15.79 10.68
N GLY A 111 -7.06 -14.94 9.67
CA GLY A 111 -6.05 -13.88 9.69
C GLY A 111 -6.29 -12.82 8.64
N ALA A 112 -5.47 -11.78 8.69
CA ALA A 112 -5.47 -10.67 7.75
C ALA A 112 -4.08 -10.32 7.26
N VAL A 113 -3.95 -9.97 5.99
CA VAL A 113 -2.76 -9.38 5.37
C VAL A 113 -3.08 -7.95 4.97
N LEU A 114 -2.35 -6.99 5.49
CA LEU A 114 -2.49 -5.57 5.15
C LEU A 114 -1.24 -5.10 4.39
N ASP A 115 -1.43 -4.48 3.23
CA ASP A 115 -0.37 -3.85 2.40
C ASP A 115 -0.43 -2.34 2.53
N GLY A 116 0.68 -1.71 2.90
CA GLY A 116 0.73 -0.26 3.09
C GLY A 116 2.12 0.36 3.13
N ARG A 117 2.26 1.35 4.05
CA ARG A 117 3.50 2.12 4.28
C ARG A 117 3.87 2.24 5.76
N ASP A 118 2.92 1.99 6.63
CA ASP A 118 3.03 2.16 8.07
C ASP A 118 2.12 1.17 8.82
N ILE A 119 1.87 0.03 8.20
CA ILE A 119 1.00 -0.98 8.79
C ILE A 119 1.62 -1.52 10.08
N GLY A 120 2.87 -1.97 10.01
CA GLY A 120 3.58 -2.54 11.16
C GLY A 120 4.05 -1.51 12.19
N SER A 121 4.09 -0.21 11.83
CA SER A 121 4.55 0.84 12.76
C SER A 121 3.41 1.63 13.42
N VAL A 122 2.24 1.77 12.74
CA VAL A 122 1.13 2.64 13.20
C VAL A 122 -0.21 1.92 13.22
N VAL A 123 -0.58 1.24 12.14
CA VAL A 123 -1.91 0.62 12.01
C VAL A 123 -2.01 -0.59 12.94
N CYS A 124 -1.09 -1.54 12.82
CA CYS A 124 -1.03 -2.78 13.58
C CYS A 124 0.38 -2.93 14.20
N PRO A 125 0.74 -2.13 15.22
CA PRO A 125 2.07 -2.19 15.83
C PRO A 125 2.34 -3.53 16.53
N ASP A 126 1.28 -4.26 16.88
CA ASP A 126 1.35 -5.58 17.50
C ASP A 126 1.06 -6.71 16.49
N ALA A 127 1.25 -6.48 15.17
CA ALA A 127 1.08 -7.51 14.16
C ALA A 127 2.02 -8.71 14.42
N ASP A 128 1.51 -9.93 14.22
CA ASP A 128 2.27 -11.17 14.45
C ASP A 128 3.49 -11.25 13.52
N MET A 129 3.36 -10.73 12.29
CA MET A 129 4.45 -10.64 11.32
C MET A 129 4.50 -9.25 10.71
N LYS A 130 5.68 -8.63 10.75
CA LYS A 130 5.96 -7.34 10.11
C LYS A 130 7.04 -7.52 9.05
N LEU A 131 6.71 -7.17 7.82
CA LEU A 131 7.59 -7.27 6.66
C LEU A 131 7.78 -5.89 6.02
N PHE A 132 9.01 -5.56 5.67
CA PHE A 132 9.34 -4.39 4.88
C PHE A 132 9.93 -4.83 3.53
N ILE A 133 9.12 -4.72 2.49
CA ILE A 133 9.49 -5.15 1.14
C ILE A 133 10.07 -3.97 0.39
N THR A 134 11.33 -4.10 -0.02
CA THR A 134 12.06 -3.04 -0.73
C THR A 134 12.61 -3.53 -2.07
N ALA A 135 13.04 -2.60 -2.91
CA ALA A 135 13.87 -2.82 -4.09
C ALA A 135 14.53 -1.49 -4.49
N ARG A 136 15.65 -1.57 -5.20
CA ARG A 136 16.34 -0.39 -5.75
C ARG A 136 15.38 0.46 -6.59
N PRO A 137 15.45 1.81 -6.53
CA PRO A 137 14.56 2.70 -7.29
C PRO A 137 14.51 2.38 -8.78
N GLU A 138 15.67 2.07 -9.36
CA GLU A 138 15.82 1.74 -10.78
C GLU A 138 15.01 0.49 -11.16
N ILE A 139 15.09 -0.57 -10.35
CA ILE A 139 14.34 -1.81 -10.57
C ILE A 139 12.83 -1.59 -10.42
N ARG A 140 12.42 -0.75 -9.46
CA ARG A 140 11.02 -0.39 -9.29
C ARG A 140 10.50 0.45 -10.48
N ALA A 141 11.34 1.34 -11.01
CA ALA A 141 11.02 2.12 -12.20
C ALA A 141 10.90 1.24 -13.44
N GLU A 142 11.77 0.26 -13.63
CA GLU A 142 11.68 -0.71 -14.72
C GLU A 142 10.38 -1.52 -14.65
N ARG A 143 10.05 -2.06 -13.47
CA ARG A 143 8.80 -2.80 -13.24
C ARG A 143 7.57 -1.96 -13.54
N ARG A 144 7.55 -0.71 -13.07
CA ARG A 144 6.43 0.20 -13.29
C ARG A 144 6.30 0.65 -14.73
N HIS A 145 7.42 0.96 -15.38
CA HIS A 145 7.43 1.35 -16.79
C HIS A 145 6.88 0.21 -17.67
N LYS A 146 7.33 -1.03 -17.41
CA LYS A 146 6.81 -2.21 -18.09
C LYS A 146 5.31 -2.40 -17.87
N GLU A 147 4.83 -2.27 -16.64
CA GLU A 147 3.40 -2.34 -16.30
C GLU A 147 2.57 -1.31 -17.08
N LEU A 148 3.06 -0.06 -17.18
CA LEU A 148 2.39 1.00 -17.94
C LEU A 148 2.33 0.67 -19.44
N GLN A 149 3.43 0.17 -20.01
CA GLN A 149 3.47 -0.26 -21.39
C GLN A 149 2.50 -1.42 -21.70
N GLU A 150 2.43 -2.42 -20.81
CA GLU A 150 1.49 -3.54 -20.93
C GLU A 150 0.02 -3.09 -20.89
N LYS A 151 -0.27 -1.98 -20.18
CA LYS A 151 -1.59 -1.33 -20.17
C LYS A 151 -1.85 -0.40 -21.36
N GLY A 152 -0.91 -0.26 -22.28
CA GLY A 152 -1.01 0.65 -23.42
C GLY A 152 -0.91 2.13 -23.06
N LEU A 153 -0.35 2.45 -21.88
CA LEU A 153 -0.15 3.83 -21.42
C LEU A 153 1.22 4.34 -21.85
N GLU A 154 1.26 5.57 -22.37
CA GLU A 154 2.53 6.22 -22.70
C GLU A 154 3.33 6.53 -21.43
N SER A 155 4.58 6.12 -21.41
CA SER A 155 5.49 6.42 -20.32
C SER A 155 6.92 6.39 -20.81
N THR A 156 7.83 7.10 -20.14
CA THR A 156 9.26 6.99 -20.35
C THR A 156 9.95 6.57 -19.05
N TYR A 157 10.94 5.72 -19.14
CA TYR A 157 11.67 5.27 -17.96
C TYR A 157 12.20 6.42 -17.08
N PRO A 158 12.83 7.50 -17.62
CA PRO A 158 13.28 8.61 -16.79
C PRO A 158 12.16 9.32 -16.03
N ALA A 159 10.98 9.49 -16.66
CA ALA A 159 9.83 10.10 -15.98
C ALA A 159 9.32 9.21 -14.85
N VAL A 160 9.20 7.91 -15.08
CA VAL A 160 8.76 6.95 -14.06
C VAL A 160 9.75 6.88 -12.89
N LEU A 161 11.06 6.91 -13.17
CA LEU A 161 12.08 6.93 -12.11
C LEU A 161 11.97 8.20 -11.26
N ALA A 162 11.87 9.37 -11.89
CA ALA A 162 11.71 10.64 -11.17
C ALA A 162 10.43 10.67 -10.29
N GLU A 163 9.32 10.10 -10.78
CA GLU A 163 8.08 9.98 -10.00
C GLU A 163 8.24 9.06 -8.79
N ILE A 164 8.92 7.92 -8.96
CA ILE A 164 9.21 6.98 -7.87
C ILE A 164 10.06 7.65 -6.80
N GLU A 165 11.15 8.32 -7.18
CA GLU A 165 12.04 9.02 -6.26
C GLU A 165 11.31 10.15 -5.51
N ALA A 166 10.53 10.96 -6.22
CA ALA A 166 9.74 12.02 -5.62
C ALA A 166 8.68 11.48 -4.64
N ARG A 167 8.08 10.33 -4.93
CA ARG A 167 7.14 9.66 -4.06
C ARG A 167 7.82 9.08 -2.82
N ASP A 168 8.95 8.42 -2.98
CA ASP A 168 9.74 7.88 -1.88
C ASP A 168 10.17 8.97 -0.92
N GLU A 169 10.61 10.12 -1.44
CA GLU A 169 10.96 11.27 -0.63
C GLU A 169 9.75 11.78 0.16
N ARG A 170 8.57 11.92 -0.47
CA ARG A 170 7.34 12.31 0.25
C ARG A 170 6.96 11.30 1.33
N ASP A 171 7.00 9.99 1.02
CA ASP A 171 6.62 8.94 1.95
C ASP A 171 7.59 8.86 3.14
N ARG A 172 8.90 9.11 2.92
CA ARG A 172 9.94 9.08 3.95
C ARG A 172 9.96 10.33 4.83
N THR A 173 9.71 11.52 4.25
CA THR A 173 9.85 12.81 4.96
C THR A 173 8.55 13.36 5.54
N ARG A 174 7.42 12.69 5.32
CA ARG A 174 6.16 13.14 5.91
C ARG A 174 6.23 13.13 7.45
N LYS A 175 5.61 14.14 8.07
CA LYS A 175 5.68 14.36 9.53
C LYS A 175 4.96 13.27 10.34
N VAL A 176 3.96 12.63 9.75
CA VAL A 176 3.17 11.58 10.40
C VAL A 176 3.32 10.29 9.62
N SER A 177 3.63 9.22 10.32
CA SER A 177 3.82 7.89 9.74
C SER A 177 4.83 7.86 8.58
N PRO A 178 6.08 8.31 8.77
CA PRO A 178 7.09 8.22 7.72
C PRO A 178 7.32 6.77 7.32
N LEU A 179 7.62 6.55 6.04
CA LEU A 179 7.99 5.23 5.55
C LEU A 179 9.34 4.82 6.14
N GLN A 180 9.34 3.78 6.94
CA GLN A 180 10.54 3.20 7.58
C GLN A 180 10.34 1.71 7.87
N ALA A 181 11.41 0.95 7.87
CA ALA A 181 11.38 -0.48 8.18
C ALA A 181 11.10 -0.73 9.68
N GLY A 182 11.62 0.13 10.57
CA GLY A 182 11.47 -0.04 12.02
C GLY A 182 11.98 -1.40 12.50
N ASP A 183 11.10 -2.16 13.17
CA ASP A 183 11.34 -3.53 13.65
C ASP A 183 10.90 -4.62 12.65
N ALA A 184 10.44 -4.24 11.46
CA ALA A 184 10.02 -5.20 10.45
C ALA A 184 11.20 -5.93 9.82
N ARG A 185 10.98 -7.21 9.47
CA ARG A 185 11.95 -7.98 8.68
C ARG A 185 12.01 -7.43 7.27
N GLU A 186 13.18 -6.93 6.88
CA GLU A 186 13.41 -6.36 5.55
C GLU A 186 13.70 -7.47 4.52
N ILE A 187 13.05 -7.36 3.34
CA ILE A 187 13.25 -8.24 2.20
C ILE A 187 13.49 -7.39 0.96
N ASP A 188 14.72 -7.40 0.47
CA ASP A 188 15.07 -6.78 -0.81
C ASP A 188 14.68 -7.73 -1.96
N THR A 189 13.82 -7.24 -2.85
CA THR A 189 13.32 -7.97 -4.01
C THR A 189 14.01 -7.59 -5.30
N SER A 190 15.08 -6.78 -5.25
CA SER A 190 15.74 -6.24 -6.46
C SER A 190 16.17 -7.32 -7.43
N ASP A 191 16.75 -8.38 -6.91
CA ASP A 191 17.35 -9.46 -7.70
C ASP A 191 16.60 -10.80 -7.52
N LYS A 192 15.34 -10.75 -7.00
CA LYS A 192 14.52 -11.93 -6.74
C LYS A 192 13.31 -11.99 -7.69
N THR A 193 12.94 -13.20 -8.08
CA THR A 193 11.67 -13.44 -8.77
C THR A 193 10.49 -13.34 -7.79
N PRO A 194 9.27 -13.04 -8.26
CA PRO A 194 8.07 -13.06 -7.41
C PRO A 194 7.85 -14.39 -6.67
N ASP A 195 8.22 -15.52 -7.29
CA ASP A 195 8.10 -16.84 -6.67
C ASP A 195 9.10 -17.04 -5.55
N ALA A 196 10.37 -16.65 -5.75
CA ALA A 196 11.39 -16.74 -4.72
C ALA A 196 11.05 -15.88 -3.49
N VAL A 197 10.50 -14.66 -3.69
CA VAL A 197 10.05 -13.81 -2.59
C VAL A 197 8.85 -14.43 -1.86
N PHE A 198 7.90 -15.00 -2.60
CA PHE A 198 6.75 -15.67 -2.02
C PHE A 198 7.18 -16.88 -1.16
N ASP A 199 8.05 -17.76 -1.69
CA ASP A 199 8.50 -18.96 -0.96
C ASP A 199 9.28 -18.59 0.30
N GLU A 200 10.12 -17.54 0.24
CA GLU A 200 10.84 -17.01 1.41
C GLU A 200 9.88 -16.53 2.49
N VAL A 201 8.87 -15.73 2.12
CA VAL A 201 7.90 -15.16 3.08
C VAL A 201 6.96 -16.26 3.61
N ARG A 202 6.53 -17.19 2.75
CA ARG A 202 5.72 -18.33 3.16
C ARG A 202 6.40 -19.15 4.26
N ALA A 203 7.68 -19.49 4.06
CA ALA A 203 8.44 -20.26 5.05
C ALA A 203 8.55 -19.52 6.40
N ILE A 204 8.75 -18.18 6.38
CA ILE A 204 8.79 -17.37 7.60
C ILE A 204 7.47 -17.42 8.37
N ILE A 205 6.34 -17.34 7.64
CA ILE A 205 4.99 -17.37 8.26
C ILE A 205 4.67 -18.77 8.80
N GLU A 206 5.04 -19.84 8.07
CA GLU A 206 4.88 -21.22 8.52
C GLU A 206 5.67 -21.50 9.80
N ASP A 207 6.91 -21.02 9.90
CA ASP A 207 7.74 -21.16 11.09
C ASP A 207 7.15 -20.43 12.32
N LEU A 208 6.47 -19.29 12.09
CA LEU A 208 5.82 -18.53 13.16
C LEU A 208 4.53 -19.21 13.66
N ALA A 209 3.87 -19.99 12.80
CA ALA A 209 2.62 -20.66 13.12
C ALA A 209 2.81 -22.05 13.74
N ALA A 210 4.05 -22.58 13.74
CA ALA A 210 4.42 -23.91 14.27
C ALA A 210 4.67 -23.87 15.77
#